data_f11c74b000e2dec03b3227ceef3fe18c
#
_entry.id   f11c74b000e2dec03b3227ceef3fe18c
#
_cell.length_a   1.000
_cell.length_b   1.000
_cell.length_c   1.000
_cell.angle_alpha   90.00
_cell.angle_beta   90.00
_cell.angle_gamma   90.00
#
_symmetry.space_group_name_H-M   'P 1'
#
loop_
_entity.id
_entity.type
_entity.pdbx_description
1 polymer ?
#
loop_
_entity_poly.entity_id
_entity_poly.type
_entity_poly.pdbx_seq_one_letter_code
_entity_poly.pdbx_strand_id
1 'polypeptide(L)'
;MSILGAGVLDAAFGTRARPQSPQTGGKPLRGIFAIAQTPFTDSNQLDLDVLTREVDFVDRGGVHGFVWPQLASEYSTLSKSERLAGAEAVLAKGKRLRPAIVIGVQGPDARTAIEYARHAEQHGADAIISLPPAPPDSDEEMLAYYTAVGKATELPLIVQTTRNMSVALLVRMFKEIPTVRCVKDEAGGSPLGRIGQLREQTSDQLKVFTGNHSRTLIDEMQRGSSGSMPSAAFADLYAAAWDLWHVGWQKEAVDLFEKAVLFIPEMEAYGIAGSKYLFCLRGVFKNYAVRVKDSAAPLDASAKKSLRDLATFVNPYFKCCAVASELSEGAFHD
;
A
#
# COMPACT_ATOMS: atom_id res chain seq x y z
N MET A 1 -34.40 -67.78 -2.10
CA MET A 1 -35.24 -66.64 -2.54
C MET A 1 -34.52 -65.38 -2.24
N SER A 2 -34.09 -64.72 -3.29
CA SER A 2 -33.28 -63.51 -3.29
C SER A 2 -34.06 -62.27 -2.85
N ILE A 3 -33.45 -61.40 -2.08
CA ILE A 3 -33.91 -60.01 -1.97
C ILE A 3 -32.70 -59.11 -2.26
N LEU A 4 -32.85 -58.35 -3.32
CA LEU A 4 -31.90 -57.28 -3.80
C LEU A 4 -31.90 -56.09 -2.85
N GLY A 5 -30.72 -55.69 -2.42
CA GLY A 5 -30.49 -54.41 -1.73
C GLY A 5 -30.18 -53.31 -2.75
N ALA A 6 -30.93 -52.23 -2.68
CA ALA A 6 -30.72 -51.02 -3.47
C ALA A 6 -29.53 -50.21 -2.90
N GLY A 7 -28.51 -50.07 -3.69
CA GLY A 7 -27.38 -49.18 -3.36
C GLY A 7 -27.75 -47.71 -3.63
N VAL A 8 -27.56 -46.88 -2.60
CA VAL A 8 -27.63 -45.42 -2.69
C VAL A 8 -26.30 -44.94 -3.22
N LEU A 9 -26.30 -44.34 -4.40
CA LEU A 9 -25.14 -43.62 -4.96
C LEU A 9 -25.01 -42.26 -4.26
N ASP A 10 -24.10 -42.18 -3.34
CA ASP A 10 -23.62 -40.91 -2.76
C ASP A 10 -22.74 -40.19 -3.80
N ALA A 11 -23.32 -39.21 -4.46
CA ALA A 11 -22.59 -38.33 -5.37
C ALA A 11 -21.78 -37.34 -4.54
N ALA A 12 -20.53 -37.69 -4.19
CA ALA A 12 -19.56 -36.78 -3.61
C ALA A 12 -19.24 -35.68 -4.62
N PHE A 13 -19.82 -34.51 -4.45
CA PHE A 13 -19.36 -33.29 -5.09
C PHE A 13 -17.98 -32.95 -4.51
N GLY A 14 -16.94 -33.50 -5.10
CA GLY A 14 -15.56 -33.09 -4.85
C GLY A 14 -15.39 -31.63 -5.24
N THR A 15 -15.23 -30.77 -4.26
CA THR A 15 -14.70 -29.41 -4.45
C THR A 15 -13.33 -29.54 -5.09
N ARG A 16 -13.26 -29.33 -6.41
CA ARG A 16 -11.97 -29.21 -7.11
C ARG A 16 -11.21 -28.06 -6.48
N ALA A 17 -10.14 -28.39 -5.76
CA ALA A 17 -9.15 -27.44 -5.35
C ALA A 17 -8.69 -26.66 -6.60
N ARG A 18 -8.80 -25.33 -6.55
CA ARG A 18 -8.32 -24.44 -7.60
C ARG A 18 -6.83 -24.74 -7.81
N PRO A 19 -6.35 -24.98 -9.04
CA PRO A 19 -4.93 -25.13 -9.28
C PRO A 19 -4.22 -23.88 -8.74
N GLN A 20 -3.27 -24.06 -7.83
CA GLN A 20 -2.36 -22.99 -7.47
C GLN A 20 -1.61 -22.63 -8.75
N SER A 21 -1.85 -21.44 -9.30
CA SER A 21 -1.03 -20.92 -10.37
C SER A 21 0.43 -20.93 -9.88
N PRO A 22 1.40 -21.33 -10.71
CA PRO A 22 2.80 -21.31 -10.31
C PRO A 22 3.07 -19.91 -9.76
N GLN A 23 3.71 -19.84 -8.60
CA GLN A 23 4.28 -18.59 -8.11
C GLN A 23 5.32 -18.20 -9.16
N THR A 24 4.95 -17.32 -10.08
CA THR A 24 5.93 -16.56 -10.85
C THR A 24 6.82 -15.93 -9.79
N GLY A 25 8.15 -16.09 -9.89
CA GLY A 25 9.13 -15.82 -8.85
C GLY A 25 9.20 -14.37 -8.36
N GLY A 26 8.06 -13.76 -8.09
CA GLY A 26 7.90 -12.42 -7.53
C GLY A 26 8.18 -12.40 -6.03
N LYS A 27 8.48 -11.21 -5.52
CA LYS A 27 8.73 -10.98 -4.11
C LYS A 27 7.47 -11.20 -3.27
N PRO A 28 7.59 -11.59 -1.98
CA PRO A 28 6.43 -11.88 -1.14
C PRO A 28 5.52 -10.67 -0.98
N LEU A 29 4.21 -10.85 -1.19
CA LEU A 29 3.19 -9.85 -0.90
C LEU A 29 2.69 -10.05 0.53
N ARG A 30 3.49 -9.61 1.51
CA ARG A 30 3.19 -9.70 2.94
C ARG A 30 4.02 -8.68 3.72
N GLY A 31 3.46 -8.13 4.79
CA GLY A 31 4.14 -7.18 5.67
C GLY A 31 3.75 -5.73 5.40
N ILE A 32 4.63 -4.81 5.69
CA ILE A 32 4.39 -3.38 5.54
C ILE A 32 4.76 -2.93 4.13
N PHE A 33 3.78 -2.38 3.42
CA PHE A 33 3.90 -1.88 2.06
C PHE A 33 3.73 -0.36 2.08
N ALA A 34 4.84 0.35 2.05
CA ALA A 34 4.86 1.79 2.21
C ALA A 34 4.24 2.51 1.01
N ILE A 35 3.23 3.36 1.26
CA ILE A 35 2.68 4.27 0.25
C ILE A 35 3.65 5.44 0.09
N ALA A 36 4.34 5.45 -1.04
CA ALA A 36 5.34 6.46 -1.37
C ALA A 36 4.73 7.83 -1.65
N GLN A 37 5.49 8.87 -1.37
CA GLN A 37 5.15 10.24 -1.71
C GLN A 37 5.73 10.59 -3.09
N THR A 38 5.14 11.56 -3.78
CA THR A 38 5.71 12.03 -5.04
C THR A 38 6.56 13.29 -4.81
N PRO A 39 7.88 13.24 -4.98
CA PRO A 39 8.73 14.42 -4.86
C PRO A 39 8.61 15.28 -6.11
N PHE A 40 8.61 16.59 -5.92
CA PHE A 40 8.64 17.56 -7.00
C PHE A 40 9.89 18.46 -6.86
N THR A 41 10.40 18.92 -8.02
CA THR A 41 11.44 19.94 -8.08
C THR A 41 10.87 21.31 -7.76
N ASP A 42 11.73 22.31 -7.53
CA ASP A 42 11.30 23.71 -7.34
C ASP A 42 10.60 24.28 -8.59
N SER A 43 10.84 23.71 -9.77
CA SER A 43 10.09 24.00 -11.00
C SER A 43 8.82 23.15 -11.17
N ASN A 44 8.37 22.50 -10.10
CA ASN A 44 7.16 21.68 -10.07
C ASN A 44 7.15 20.51 -11.09
N GLN A 45 8.31 19.92 -11.37
CA GLN A 45 8.44 18.70 -12.17
C GLN A 45 8.62 17.49 -11.25
N LEU A 46 8.24 16.28 -11.69
CA LEU A 46 8.57 15.05 -10.98
C LEU A 46 10.08 14.90 -10.78
N ASP A 47 10.56 14.81 -9.54
CA ASP A 47 11.98 14.56 -9.23
C ASP A 47 12.25 13.05 -9.18
N LEU A 48 12.66 12.48 -10.32
CA LEU A 48 12.92 11.04 -10.44
C LEU A 48 14.09 10.57 -9.55
N ASP A 49 15.10 11.42 -9.33
CA ASP A 49 16.24 11.08 -8.48
C ASP A 49 15.79 10.94 -7.01
N VAL A 50 14.94 11.85 -6.54
CA VAL A 50 14.40 11.79 -5.19
C VAL A 50 13.41 10.64 -5.05
N LEU A 51 12.57 10.36 -6.06
CA LEU A 51 11.66 9.23 -6.07
C LEU A 51 12.41 7.89 -5.97
N THR A 52 13.51 7.73 -6.69
CA THR A 52 14.33 6.51 -6.58
C THR A 52 15.08 6.43 -5.26
N ARG A 53 15.44 7.57 -4.65
CA ARG A 53 16.02 7.62 -3.30
C ARG A 53 15.02 7.15 -2.23
N GLU A 54 13.73 7.39 -2.43
CA GLU A 54 12.68 6.86 -1.53
C GLU A 54 12.61 5.33 -1.58
N VAL A 55 12.88 4.70 -2.74
CA VAL A 55 13.01 3.24 -2.83
C VAL A 55 14.19 2.72 -2.00
N ASP A 56 15.35 3.40 -2.05
CA ASP A 56 16.50 3.06 -1.18
C ASP A 56 16.18 3.24 0.31
N PHE A 57 15.44 4.29 0.64
CA PHE A 57 15.00 4.56 2.01
C PHE A 57 14.13 3.41 2.55
N VAL A 58 13.16 2.97 1.77
CA VAL A 58 12.27 1.85 2.11
C VAL A 58 13.07 0.56 2.28
N ASP A 59 14.01 0.26 1.38
CA ASP A 59 14.86 -0.92 1.50
C ASP A 59 15.74 -0.89 2.76
N ARG A 60 16.44 0.23 3.00
CA ARG A 60 17.29 0.39 4.21
C ARG A 60 16.48 0.38 5.50
N GLY A 61 15.24 0.85 5.46
CA GLY A 61 14.31 0.82 6.58
C GLY A 61 13.74 -0.56 6.91
N GLY A 62 14.06 -1.59 6.13
CA GLY A 62 13.53 -2.94 6.34
C GLY A 62 12.08 -3.12 5.89
N VAL A 63 11.51 -2.16 5.17
CA VAL A 63 10.11 -2.19 4.73
C VAL A 63 9.93 -3.24 3.62
N HIS A 64 8.78 -3.92 3.63
CA HIS A 64 8.55 -5.11 2.81
C HIS A 64 8.10 -4.82 1.38
N GLY A 65 7.46 -3.66 1.16
CA GLY A 65 6.98 -3.25 -0.16
C GLY A 65 6.98 -1.73 -0.34
N PHE A 66 7.06 -1.32 -1.59
CA PHE A 66 7.00 0.06 -2.04
C PHE A 66 5.83 0.21 -3.02
N VAL A 67 4.92 1.13 -2.78
CA VAL A 67 3.70 1.31 -3.56
C VAL A 67 3.64 2.72 -4.12
N TRP A 68 3.66 2.87 -5.45
CA TRP A 68 3.59 4.16 -6.12
C TRP A 68 2.94 4.05 -7.53
N PRO A 69 2.18 5.05 -7.98
CA PRO A 69 1.58 6.09 -7.19
C PRO A 69 0.20 5.70 -6.65
N GLN A 70 -0.17 6.24 -5.48
CA GLN A 70 -1.49 6.08 -4.87
C GLN A 70 -2.10 7.43 -4.48
N LEU A 71 -3.19 7.46 -3.70
CA LEU A 71 -3.84 8.70 -3.26
C LEU A 71 -2.84 9.64 -2.57
N ALA A 72 -2.12 9.14 -1.57
CA ALA A 72 -1.10 9.91 -0.87
C ALA A 72 0.15 10.20 -1.71
N SER A 73 0.28 9.60 -2.89
CA SER A 73 1.30 9.94 -3.89
C SER A 73 0.81 10.97 -4.90
N GLU A 74 -0.33 11.59 -4.71
CA GLU A 74 -0.92 12.61 -5.60
C GLU A 74 -1.12 12.11 -7.06
N TYR A 75 -1.48 10.84 -7.24
CA TYR A 75 -1.54 10.23 -8.58
C TYR A 75 -2.39 11.02 -9.58
N SER A 76 -3.44 11.70 -9.11
CA SER A 76 -4.37 12.46 -9.95
C SER A 76 -3.77 13.76 -10.53
N THR A 77 -2.65 14.22 -9.97
CA THR A 77 -1.94 15.43 -10.44
C THR A 77 -0.79 15.11 -11.40
N LEU A 78 -0.47 13.82 -11.56
CA LEU A 78 0.61 13.38 -12.43
C LEU A 78 0.10 13.23 -13.86
N SER A 79 0.85 13.79 -14.80
CA SER A 79 0.64 13.52 -16.22
C SER A 79 0.91 12.05 -16.55
N LYS A 80 0.40 11.57 -17.70
CA LYS A 80 0.68 10.22 -18.16
C LYS A 80 2.19 9.97 -18.32
N SER A 81 2.93 10.93 -18.86
CA SER A 81 4.38 10.81 -19.01
C SER A 81 5.10 10.71 -17.67
N GLU A 82 4.72 11.50 -16.68
CA GLU A 82 5.29 11.40 -15.33
C GLU A 82 4.99 10.05 -14.68
N ARG A 83 3.77 9.53 -14.86
CA ARG A 83 3.41 8.21 -14.33
C ARG A 83 4.23 7.07 -14.95
N LEU A 84 4.42 7.09 -16.26
CA LEU A 84 5.22 6.08 -16.95
C LEU A 84 6.70 6.19 -16.57
N ALA A 85 7.29 7.38 -16.66
CA ALA A 85 8.70 7.59 -16.32
C ALA A 85 8.99 7.29 -14.84
N GLY A 86 8.10 7.68 -13.91
CA GLY A 86 8.23 7.36 -12.50
C GLY A 86 8.14 5.84 -12.24
N ALA A 87 7.21 5.14 -12.88
CA ALA A 87 7.10 3.69 -12.77
C ALA A 87 8.36 2.98 -13.28
N GLU A 88 8.89 3.37 -14.43
CA GLU A 88 10.17 2.84 -14.96
C GLU A 88 11.32 3.07 -13.98
N ALA A 89 11.44 4.27 -13.44
CA ALA A 89 12.51 4.62 -12.51
C ALA A 89 12.46 3.79 -11.22
N VAL A 90 11.29 3.67 -10.59
CA VAL A 90 11.14 2.88 -9.34
C VAL A 90 11.30 1.39 -9.58
N LEU A 91 10.83 0.86 -10.72
CA LEU A 91 10.99 -0.54 -11.08
C LEU A 91 12.44 -0.89 -11.36
N ALA A 92 13.14 -0.07 -12.16
CA ALA A 92 14.57 -0.25 -12.42
C ALA A 92 15.39 -0.22 -11.12
N LYS A 93 15.08 0.72 -10.22
CA LYS A 93 15.73 0.84 -8.92
C LYS A 93 15.42 -0.34 -8.01
N GLY A 94 14.16 -0.72 -7.89
CA GLY A 94 13.69 -1.77 -6.99
C GLY A 94 14.06 -3.19 -7.40
N LYS A 95 14.48 -3.41 -8.65
CA LYS A 95 14.74 -4.74 -9.22
C LYS A 95 15.70 -5.60 -8.39
N ARG A 96 16.70 -4.99 -7.76
CA ARG A 96 17.75 -5.66 -6.98
C ARG A 96 17.61 -5.47 -5.46
N LEU A 97 16.56 -4.78 -5.03
CA LEU A 97 16.28 -4.48 -3.63
C LEU A 97 15.25 -5.48 -3.08
N ARG A 98 15.14 -5.54 -1.75
CA ARG A 98 14.24 -6.48 -1.06
C ARG A 98 12.76 -6.13 -1.21
N PRO A 99 12.33 -4.86 -1.13
CA PRO A 99 10.91 -4.52 -1.17
C PRO A 99 10.24 -4.98 -2.46
N ALA A 100 9.04 -5.52 -2.36
CA ALA A 100 8.19 -5.72 -3.53
C ALA A 100 7.76 -4.36 -4.10
N ILE A 101 7.89 -4.18 -5.41
CA ILE A 101 7.50 -2.93 -6.07
C ILE A 101 6.11 -3.08 -6.66
N VAL A 102 5.17 -2.31 -6.14
CA VAL A 102 3.76 -2.32 -6.55
C VAL A 102 3.44 -1.01 -7.27
N ILE A 103 2.96 -1.12 -8.50
CA ILE A 103 2.60 0.05 -9.30
C ILE A 103 1.09 0.31 -9.21
N GLY A 104 0.73 1.54 -8.84
CA GLY A 104 -0.64 2.03 -8.90
C GLY A 104 -1.06 2.27 -10.35
N VAL A 105 -2.14 1.60 -10.77
CA VAL A 105 -2.60 1.66 -12.18
C VAL A 105 -3.94 2.37 -12.35
N GLN A 106 -4.53 2.89 -11.28
CA GLN A 106 -5.79 3.64 -11.34
C GLN A 106 -5.70 4.81 -12.34
N GLY A 107 -6.74 5.00 -13.10
CA GLY A 107 -6.86 6.04 -14.11
C GLY A 107 -8.30 6.56 -14.18
N PRO A 108 -8.58 7.52 -15.07
CA PRO A 108 -9.93 8.04 -15.28
C PRO A 108 -10.90 7.00 -15.85
N ASP A 109 -10.37 5.96 -16.51
CA ASP A 109 -11.14 4.89 -17.12
C ASP A 109 -10.36 3.56 -17.15
N ALA A 110 -11.04 2.46 -17.48
CA ALA A 110 -10.44 1.13 -17.56
C ALA A 110 -9.36 1.05 -18.64
N ARG A 111 -9.48 1.76 -19.77
CA ARG A 111 -8.50 1.76 -20.85
C ARG A 111 -7.15 2.30 -20.37
N THR A 112 -7.18 3.40 -19.66
CA THR A 112 -5.97 4.02 -19.06
C THR A 112 -5.35 3.10 -18.02
N ALA A 113 -6.17 2.47 -17.16
CA ALA A 113 -5.68 1.53 -16.16
C ALA A 113 -5.03 0.28 -16.81
N ILE A 114 -5.58 -0.23 -17.91
CA ILE A 114 -5.01 -1.33 -18.69
C ILE A 114 -3.65 -0.95 -19.29
N GLU A 115 -3.52 0.26 -19.83
CA GLU A 115 -2.22 0.75 -20.34
C GLU A 115 -1.15 0.76 -19.25
N TYR A 116 -1.48 1.30 -18.08
CA TYR A 116 -0.55 1.31 -16.93
C TYR A 116 -0.24 -0.09 -16.40
N ALA A 117 -1.22 -1.00 -16.38
CA ALA A 117 -1.01 -2.38 -15.96
C ALA A 117 -0.03 -3.12 -16.88
N ARG A 118 -0.21 -3.00 -18.19
CA ARG A 118 0.69 -3.59 -19.18
C ARG A 118 2.09 -2.99 -19.10
N HIS A 119 2.19 -1.69 -18.93
CA HIS A 119 3.48 -1.01 -18.76
C HIS A 119 4.20 -1.49 -17.49
N ALA A 120 3.49 -1.61 -16.36
CA ALA A 120 4.05 -2.13 -15.11
C ALA A 120 4.58 -3.57 -15.28
N GLU A 121 3.83 -4.44 -15.97
CA GLU A 121 4.25 -5.81 -16.27
C GLU A 121 5.49 -5.86 -17.16
N GLN A 122 5.52 -5.07 -18.24
CA GLN A 122 6.67 -5.00 -19.16
C GLN A 122 7.97 -4.56 -18.46
N HIS A 123 7.85 -3.74 -17.41
CA HIS A 123 9.00 -3.24 -16.64
C HIS A 123 9.29 -4.04 -15.36
N GLY A 124 8.55 -5.14 -15.13
CA GLY A 124 8.86 -6.10 -14.07
C GLY A 124 8.36 -5.71 -12.69
N ALA A 125 7.17 -5.15 -12.57
CA ALA A 125 6.51 -4.94 -11.29
C ALA A 125 6.21 -6.28 -10.60
N ASP A 126 6.25 -6.29 -9.26
CA ASP A 126 5.89 -7.49 -8.47
C ASP A 126 4.37 -7.64 -8.31
N ALA A 127 3.63 -6.53 -8.38
CA ALA A 127 2.17 -6.48 -8.36
C ALA A 127 1.67 -5.12 -8.88
N ILE A 128 0.38 -5.05 -9.14
CA ILE A 128 -0.33 -3.78 -9.40
C ILE A 128 -1.42 -3.54 -8.36
N ILE A 129 -1.74 -2.28 -8.12
CA ILE A 129 -2.85 -1.87 -7.24
C ILE A 129 -3.72 -0.86 -7.95
N SER A 130 -5.03 -0.95 -7.79
CA SER A 130 -5.96 -0.01 -8.39
C SER A 130 -7.12 0.36 -7.46
N LEU A 131 -7.54 1.62 -7.55
CA LEU A 131 -8.86 2.10 -7.18
C LEU A 131 -9.76 2.03 -8.43
N PRO A 132 -11.07 1.81 -8.28
CA PRO A 132 -11.99 1.97 -9.41
C PRO A 132 -12.06 3.45 -9.81
N PRO A 133 -12.45 3.77 -11.06
CA PRO A 133 -12.80 5.14 -11.45
C PRO A 133 -13.88 5.71 -10.52
N ALA A 134 -13.84 6.99 -10.27
CA ALA A 134 -14.81 7.66 -9.41
C ALA A 134 -15.99 8.24 -10.23
N PRO A 135 -17.21 8.17 -9.70
CA PRO A 135 -17.69 7.15 -8.77
C PRO A 135 -18.19 5.92 -9.55
N PRO A 136 -17.88 4.70 -9.13
CA PRO A 136 -18.58 3.55 -9.65
C PRO A 136 -20.00 3.57 -9.06
N ASP A 137 -21.00 3.47 -9.92
CA ASP A 137 -22.40 3.55 -9.51
C ASP A 137 -22.96 2.21 -9.01
N SER A 138 -22.25 1.09 -9.28
CA SER A 138 -22.70 -0.25 -8.91
C SER A 138 -21.57 -1.25 -8.68
N ASP A 139 -21.88 -2.35 -7.97
CA ASP A 139 -20.98 -3.50 -7.79
C ASP A 139 -20.58 -4.13 -9.13
N GLU A 140 -21.50 -4.14 -10.12
CA GLU A 140 -21.24 -4.70 -11.45
C GLU A 140 -20.24 -3.85 -12.24
N GLU A 141 -20.29 -2.52 -12.15
CA GLU A 141 -19.32 -1.64 -12.77
C GLU A 141 -17.93 -1.81 -12.14
N MET A 142 -17.86 -1.89 -10.81
CA MET A 142 -16.62 -2.20 -10.11
C MET A 142 -16.03 -3.54 -10.53
N LEU A 143 -16.87 -4.59 -10.60
CA LEU A 143 -16.45 -5.92 -11.04
C LEU A 143 -15.97 -5.90 -12.50
N ALA A 144 -16.70 -5.22 -13.38
CA ALA A 144 -16.31 -5.07 -14.79
C ALA A 144 -14.97 -4.38 -14.95
N TYR A 145 -14.74 -3.29 -14.21
CA TYR A 145 -13.47 -2.56 -14.20
C TYR A 145 -12.31 -3.47 -13.77
N TYR A 146 -12.40 -4.11 -12.59
CA TYR A 146 -11.33 -4.98 -12.10
C TYR A 146 -11.13 -6.22 -12.97
N THR A 147 -12.19 -6.73 -13.59
CA THR A 147 -12.10 -7.82 -14.58
C THR A 147 -11.30 -7.39 -15.81
N ALA A 148 -11.55 -6.18 -16.32
CA ALA A 148 -10.82 -5.65 -17.47
C ALA A 148 -9.33 -5.43 -17.16
N VAL A 149 -9.01 -4.84 -16.01
CA VAL A 149 -7.63 -4.66 -15.55
C VAL A 149 -6.95 -6.00 -15.30
N GLY A 150 -7.62 -6.93 -14.60
CA GLY A 150 -7.05 -8.24 -14.27
C GLY A 150 -6.82 -9.15 -15.48
N LYS A 151 -7.55 -8.96 -16.58
CA LYS A 151 -7.32 -9.67 -17.85
C LYS A 151 -6.19 -9.09 -18.68
N ALA A 152 -5.73 -7.90 -18.37
CA ALA A 152 -4.72 -7.18 -19.15
C ALA A 152 -3.28 -7.57 -18.79
N THR A 153 -3.06 -8.31 -17.69
CA THR A 153 -1.77 -8.65 -17.14
C THR A 153 -1.84 -9.96 -16.32
N GLU A 154 -0.73 -10.64 -16.17
CA GLU A 154 -0.58 -11.79 -15.28
C GLU A 154 -0.13 -11.39 -13.86
N LEU A 155 0.16 -10.12 -13.62
CA LEU A 155 0.60 -9.63 -12.32
C LEU A 155 -0.49 -9.80 -11.25
N PRO A 156 -0.11 -10.09 -9.99
CA PRO A 156 -1.04 -10.01 -8.86
C PRO A 156 -1.70 -8.63 -8.80
N LEU A 157 -3.03 -8.61 -8.77
CA LEU A 157 -3.83 -7.39 -8.64
C LEU A 157 -4.27 -7.21 -7.18
N ILE A 158 -3.96 -6.07 -6.63
CA ILE A 158 -4.43 -5.60 -5.32
C ILE A 158 -5.64 -4.70 -5.54
N VAL A 159 -6.79 -5.12 -5.06
CA VAL A 159 -8.01 -4.29 -5.07
C VAL A 159 -7.94 -3.32 -3.92
N GLN A 160 -7.90 -2.02 -4.19
CA GLN A 160 -8.09 -1.02 -3.14
C GLN A 160 -9.56 -0.69 -3.00
N THR A 161 -10.09 -0.82 -1.80
CA THR A 161 -11.51 -0.59 -1.56
C THR A 161 -11.87 0.89 -1.55
N THR A 162 -13.10 1.16 -1.94
CA THR A 162 -13.82 2.40 -1.68
C THR A 162 -14.87 2.17 -0.60
N ARG A 163 -15.51 3.23 -0.11
CA ARG A 163 -16.45 3.17 1.04
C ARG A 163 -17.57 2.14 0.89
N ASN A 164 -18.02 1.89 -0.32
CA ASN A 164 -19.22 1.09 -0.60
C ASN A 164 -18.90 -0.37 -0.98
N MET A 165 -17.64 -0.78 -1.03
CA MET A 165 -17.29 -2.15 -1.42
C MET A 165 -17.57 -3.13 -0.28
N SER A 166 -18.55 -4.01 -0.48
CA SER A 166 -18.93 -5.05 0.47
C SER A 166 -17.89 -6.20 0.52
N VAL A 167 -17.87 -6.94 1.62
CA VAL A 167 -17.09 -8.19 1.71
C VAL A 167 -17.51 -9.17 0.61
N ALA A 168 -18.82 -9.30 0.34
CA ALA A 168 -19.35 -10.17 -0.69
C ALA A 168 -18.79 -9.82 -2.09
N LEU A 169 -18.71 -8.53 -2.43
CA LEU A 169 -18.14 -8.07 -3.70
C LEU A 169 -16.65 -8.45 -3.78
N LEU A 170 -15.87 -8.25 -2.72
CA LEU A 170 -14.44 -8.58 -2.71
C LEU A 170 -14.20 -10.09 -2.86
N VAL A 171 -15.03 -10.91 -2.20
CA VAL A 171 -14.99 -12.37 -2.35
C VAL A 171 -15.36 -12.79 -3.77
N ARG A 172 -16.36 -12.13 -4.38
CA ARG A 172 -16.72 -12.34 -5.77
C ARG A 172 -15.59 -12.00 -6.73
N MET A 173 -14.96 -10.82 -6.56
CA MET A 173 -13.77 -10.43 -7.35
C MET A 173 -12.64 -11.45 -7.23
N PHE A 174 -12.36 -11.92 -6.03
CA PHE A 174 -11.34 -12.95 -5.81
C PHE A 174 -11.67 -14.25 -6.54
N LYS A 175 -12.94 -14.67 -6.55
CA LYS A 175 -13.37 -15.93 -7.20
C LYS A 175 -13.37 -15.82 -8.72
N GLU A 176 -13.78 -14.68 -9.28
CA GLU A 176 -14.02 -14.50 -10.71
C GLU A 176 -12.79 -13.95 -11.47
N ILE A 177 -11.89 -13.24 -10.79
CA ILE A 177 -10.72 -12.61 -11.40
C ILE A 177 -9.43 -13.31 -10.92
N PRO A 178 -8.80 -14.17 -11.74
CA PRO A 178 -7.67 -14.98 -11.30
C PRO A 178 -6.46 -14.18 -10.77
N THR A 179 -6.24 -12.97 -11.25
CA THR A 179 -5.14 -12.11 -10.82
C THR A 179 -5.41 -11.37 -9.52
N VAL A 180 -6.66 -11.26 -9.04
CA VAL A 180 -6.96 -10.69 -7.72
C VAL A 180 -6.41 -11.62 -6.64
N ARG A 181 -5.35 -11.19 -5.97
CA ARG A 181 -4.63 -11.93 -4.92
C ARG A 181 -4.64 -11.21 -3.59
N CYS A 182 -4.82 -9.90 -3.62
CA CYS A 182 -4.77 -9.07 -2.44
C CYS A 182 -5.91 -8.04 -2.46
N VAL A 183 -6.25 -7.57 -1.28
CA VAL A 183 -7.10 -6.40 -1.07
C VAL A 183 -6.38 -5.43 -0.13
N LYS A 184 -6.43 -4.13 -0.43
CA LYS A 184 -6.17 -3.07 0.55
C LYS A 184 -7.53 -2.58 1.03
N ASP A 185 -7.95 -3.06 2.22
CA ASP A 185 -9.29 -2.80 2.73
C ASP A 185 -9.33 -1.61 3.68
N GLU A 186 -10.01 -0.56 3.23
CA GLU A 186 -10.27 0.68 3.97
C GLU A 186 -11.77 1.01 3.99
N ALA A 187 -12.62 0.09 3.54
CA ALA A 187 -14.06 0.29 3.48
C ALA A 187 -14.69 0.33 4.90
N GLY A 188 -15.75 1.13 5.05
CA GLY A 188 -16.54 1.18 6.28
C GLY A 188 -15.84 1.81 7.48
N GLY A 189 -14.69 2.48 7.31
CA GLY A 189 -13.97 3.20 8.36
C GLY A 189 -13.15 2.33 9.32
N SER A 190 -13.45 1.03 9.45
CA SER A 190 -12.65 0.08 10.23
C SER A 190 -12.57 -1.28 9.52
N PRO A 191 -11.38 -1.71 9.12
CA PRO A 191 -11.20 -3.00 8.46
C PRO A 191 -11.24 -4.19 9.42
N LEU A 192 -11.20 -3.98 10.73
CA LEU A 192 -10.95 -5.03 11.74
C LEU A 192 -11.92 -6.22 11.66
N GLY A 193 -13.23 -5.94 11.60
CA GLY A 193 -14.23 -7.02 11.46
C GLY A 193 -14.19 -7.70 10.09
N ARG A 194 -13.77 -6.98 9.07
CA ARG A 194 -13.75 -7.46 7.68
C ARG A 194 -12.57 -8.39 7.40
N ILE A 195 -11.44 -8.22 8.10
CA ILE A 195 -10.26 -9.10 7.98
C ILE A 195 -10.66 -10.56 8.19
N GLY A 196 -11.33 -10.86 9.30
CA GLY A 196 -11.77 -12.24 9.61
C GLY A 196 -12.74 -12.79 8.56
N GLN A 197 -13.73 -12.00 8.14
CA GLN A 197 -14.73 -12.40 7.14
C GLN A 197 -14.08 -12.70 5.77
N LEU A 198 -13.16 -11.87 5.31
CA LEU A 198 -12.46 -12.07 4.04
C LEU A 198 -11.60 -13.35 4.09
N ARG A 199 -10.86 -13.55 5.17
CA ARG A 199 -10.03 -14.73 5.38
C ARG A 199 -10.86 -16.01 5.37
N GLU A 200 -11.93 -16.05 6.15
CA GLU A 200 -12.82 -17.20 6.23
C GLU A 200 -13.44 -17.53 4.87
N GLN A 201 -14.07 -16.54 4.19
CA GLN A 201 -14.78 -16.76 2.93
C GLN A 201 -13.87 -17.06 1.73
N THR A 202 -12.56 -16.83 1.87
CA THR A 202 -11.56 -17.14 0.83
C THR A 202 -10.58 -18.24 1.27
N SER A 203 -10.82 -18.89 2.40
CA SER A 203 -9.95 -19.92 2.97
C SER A 203 -8.49 -19.44 3.05
N ASP A 204 -8.28 -18.23 3.57
CA ASP A 204 -6.99 -17.55 3.71
C ASP A 204 -6.20 -17.31 2.40
N GLN A 205 -6.83 -17.51 1.24
CA GLN A 205 -6.14 -17.36 -0.05
C GLN A 205 -6.09 -15.91 -0.55
N LEU A 206 -7.07 -15.07 -0.19
CA LEU A 206 -7.03 -13.64 -0.44
C LEU A 206 -6.20 -12.96 0.66
N LYS A 207 -5.13 -12.30 0.28
CA LYS A 207 -4.29 -11.54 1.23
C LYS A 207 -4.94 -10.21 1.57
N VAL A 208 -5.19 -9.98 2.86
CA VAL A 208 -5.85 -8.78 3.33
C VAL A 208 -4.81 -7.82 3.91
N PHE A 209 -4.57 -6.72 3.19
CA PHE A 209 -3.87 -5.55 3.69
C PHE A 209 -4.88 -4.51 4.17
N THR A 210 -4.44 -3.67 5.08
CA THR A 210 -5.19 -2.52 5.57
C THR A 210 -4.50 -1.22 5.14
N GLY A 211 -5.10 -0.10 5.45
CA GLY A 211 -4.51 1.21 5.23
C GLY A 211 -4.71 2.09 6.45
N ASN A 212 -5.31 3.27 6.26
CA ASN A 212 -5.75 4.13 7.35
C ASN A 212 -4.62 4.48 8.34
N HIS A 213 -3.45 4.80 7.78
CA HIS A 213 -2.20 5.04 8.51
C HIS A 213 -1.73 3.89 9.41
N SER A 214 -2.24 2.66 9.22
CA SER A 214 -1.92 1.49 10.04
C SER A 214 -2.16 1.71 11.55
N ARG A 215 -3.13 2.58 11.90
CA ARG A 215 -3.39 3.00 13.29
C ARG A 215 -3.80 1.87 14.21
N THR A 216 -4.28 0.75 13.67
CA THR A 216 -4.75 -0.43 14.40
C THR A 216 -3.88 -1.67 14.11
N LEU A 217 -2.61 -1.48 13.70
CA LEU A 217 -1.74 -2.55 13.21
C LEU A 217 -1.67 -3.75 14.16
N ILE A 218 -1.60 -3.54 15.46
CA ILE A 218 -1.50 -4.64 16.45
C ILE A 218 -2.75 -5.54 16.40
N ASP A 219 -3.95 -4.94 16.42
CA ASP A 219 -5.20 -5.70 16.33
C ASP A 219 -5.37 -6.34 14.93
N GLU A 220 -4.93 -5.67 13.87
CA GLU A 220 -4.92 -6.21 12.51
C GLU A 220 -4.04 -7.46 12.40
N MET A 221 -2.82 -7.43 12.96
CA MET A 221 -1.93 -8.58 13.02
C MET A 221 -2.53 -9.72 13.84
N GLN A 222 -3.16 -9.41 14.95
CA GLN A 222 -3.82 -10.41 15.80
C GLN A 222 -4.99 -11.11 15.08
N ARG A 223 -5.68 -10.40 14.18
CA ARG A 223 -6.73 -10.94 13.30
C ARG A 223 -6.17 -11.65 12.07
N GLY A 224 -4.86 -11.67 11.90
CA GLY A 224 -4.17 -12.35 10.82
C GLY A 224 -4.19 -11.58 9.50
N SER A 225 -4.15 -10.25 9.52
CA SER A 225 -3.91 -9.46 8.32
C SER A 225 -2.61 -9.92 7.62
N SER A 226 -2.58 -9.79 6.30
CA SER A 226 -1.37 -10.10 5.53
C SER A 226 -0.37 -8.95 5.54
N GLY A 227 -0.80 -7.77 5.96
CA GLY A 227 0.02 -6.58 6.05
C GLY A 227 -0.79 -5.31 6.19
N SER A 228 -0.10 -4.17 6.13
CA SER A 228 -0.72 -2.85 6.11
C SER A 228 0.05 -1.90 5.20
N MET A 229 -0.61 -0.81 4.76
CA MET A 229 -0.05 0.14 3.79
C MET A 229 -0.04 1.58 4.34
N PRO A 230 0.88 1.89 5.27
CA PRO A 230 1.05 3.24 5.83
C PRO A 230 1.79 4.19 4.89
N SER A 231 1.88 5.48 5.29
CA SER A 231 2.80 6.45 4.68
C SER A 231 4.25 5.96 4.77
N ALA A 232 5.01 6.17 3.71
CA ALA A 232 6.41 5.74 3.65
C ALA A 232 7.32 6.51 4.61
N ALA A 233 6.98 7.74 4.98
CA ALA A 233 7.87 8.63 5.74
C ALA A 233 8.29 8.09 7.12
N PHE A 234 7.57 7.13 7.68
CA PHE A 234 7.88 6.46 8.96
C PHE A 234 7.53 4.96 8.93
N ALA A 235 7.48 4.37 7.73
CA ALA A 235 7.12 2.97 7.53
C ALA A 235 8.12 1.98 8.11
N ASP A 236 9.37 2.38 8.32
CA ASP A 236 10.41 1.58 8.97
C ASP A 236 10.07 1.23 10.43
N LEU A 237 9.36 2.11 11.15
CA LEU A 237 8.86 1.81 12.50
C LEU A 237 7.80 0.70 12.45
N TYR A 238 6.86 0.79 11.51
CA TYR A 238 5.83 -0.22 11.32
C TYR A 238 6.42 -1.56 10.86
N ALA A 239 7.41 -1.53 9.95
CA ALA A 239 8.06 -2.74 9.48
C ALA A 239 8.78 -3.45 10.62
N ALA A 240 9.51 -2.72 11.45
CA ALA A 240 10.18 -3.28 12.61
C ALA A 240 9.19 -3.82 13.66
N ALA A 241 8.07 -3.14 13.92
CA ALA A 241 7.01 -3.63 14.80
C ALA A 241 6.36 -4.91 14.23
N TRP A 242 6.11 -4.96 12.91
CA TRP A 242 5.62 -6.14 12.21
C TRP A 242 6.55 -7.34 12.38
N ASP A 243 7.85 -7.15 12.17
CA ASP A 243 8.84 -8.22 12.27
C ASP A 243 8.96 -8.75 13.71
N LEU A 244 9.03 -7.85 14.69
CA LEU A 244 9.06 -8.21 16.12
C LEU A 244 7.83 -9.04 16.51
N TRP A 245 6.64 -8.64 16.06
CA TRP A 245 5.40 -9.38 16.33
C TRP A 245 5.47 -10.81 15.80
N HIS A 246 5.94 -10.99 14.58
CA HIS A 246 5.95 -12.30 13.91
C HIS A 246 7.07 -13.25 14.39
N VAL A 247 8.08 -12.72 15.09
CA VAL A 247 9.07 -13.54 15.78
C VAL A 247 8.73 -13.79 17.26
N GLY A 248 7.55 -13.33 17.73
CA GLY A 248 7.04 -13.57 19.08
C GLY A 248 7.42 -12.51 20.12
N TRP A 249 8.07 -11.43 19.73
CA TRP A 249 8.45 -10.32 20.63
C TRP A 249 7.35 -9.24 20.62
N GLN A 250 6.19 -9.65 21.13
CA GLN A 250 4.97 -8.84 21.04
C GLN A 250 5.02 -7.56 21.86
N LYS A 251 5.67 -7.60 23.04
CA LYS A 251 5.82 -6.41 23.88
C LYS A 251 6.66 -5.35 23.17
N GLU A 252 7.80 -5.75 22.63
CA GLU A 252 8.71 -4.87 21.89
C GLU A 252 8.07 -4.36 20.61
N ALA A 253 7.21 -5.16 19.97
CA ALA A 253 6.41 -4.72 18.82
C ALA A 253 5.44 -3.61 19.19
N VAL A 254 4.75 -3.71 20.34
CA VAL A 254 3.84 -2.67 20.84
C VAL A 254 4.62 -1.41 21.23
N ASP A 255 5.73 -1.55 21.97
CA ASP A 255 6.57 -0.44 22.39
C ASP A 255 7.11 0.37 21.18
N LEU A 256 7.40 -0.31 20.08
CA LEU A 256 7.86 0.35 18.84
C LEU A 256 6.69 0.94 18.04
N PHE A 257 5.57 0.23 17.97
CA PHE A 257 4.37 0.70 17.26
C PHE A 257 3.85 2.03 17.82
N GLU A 258 3.88 2.23 19.14
CA GLU A 258 3.44 3.49 19.76
C GLU A 258 4.25 4.70 19.24
N LYS A 259 5.53 4.51 18.87
CA LYS A 259 6.35 5.58 18.29
C LYS A 259 5.86 5.99 16.90
N ALA A 260 5.39 5.04 16.10
CA ALA A 260 4.79 5.32 14.80
C ALA A 260 3.43 6.04 14.93
N VAL A 261 2.62 5.64 15.93
CA VAL A 261 1.30 6.23 16.17
C VAL A 261 1.37 7.73 16.48
N LEU A 262 2.47 8.21 17.09
CA LEU A 262 2.66 9.63 17.39
C LEU A 262 2.58 10.53 16.16
N PHE A 263 2.89 10.01 14.97
CA PHE A 263 2.81 10.79 13.73
C PHE A 263 1.41 10.83 13.09
N ILE A 264 0.49 9.95 13.50
CA ILE A 264 -0.83 9.84 12.86
C ILE A 264 -1.63 11.15 12.97
N PRO A 265 -1.77 11.79 14.16
CA PRO A 265 -2.48 13.05 14.27
C PRO A 265 -1.91 14.16 13.36
N GLU A 266 -0.59 14.23 13.26
CA GLU A 266 0.10 15.20 12.41
C GLU A 266 -0.16 14.92 10.92
N MET A 267 -0.17 13.64 10.52
CA MET A 267 -0.49 13.26 9.13
C MET A 267 -1.96 13.54 8.79
N GLU A 268 -2.87 13.38 9.75
CA GLU A 268 -4.28 13.72 9.59
C GLU A 268 -4.51 15.23 9.50
N ALA A 269 -3.76 16.01 10.28
CA ALA A 269 -3.88 17.47 10.29
C ALA A 269 -3.24 18.11 9.06
N TYR A 270 -2.03 17.70 8.69
CA TYR A 270 -1.21 18.36 7.66
C TYR A 270 -1.08 17.57 6.36
N GLY A 271 -1.74 16.42 6.25
CA GLY A 271 -1.87 15.63 5.04
C GLY A 271 -0.54 15.27 4.37
N ILE A 272 -0.52 15.38 3.05
CA ILE A 272 0.65 15.01 2.24
C ILE A 272 1.85 15.92 2.53
N ALA A 273 1.62 17.21 2.79
CA ALA A 273 2.69 18.16 3.11
C ALA A 273 3.42 17.77 4.40
N GLY A 274 2.68 17.33 5.44
CA GLY A 274 3.26 16.81 6.68
C GLY A 274 4.16 15.58 6.45
N SER A 275 3.68 14.63 5.65
CA SER A 275 4.47 13.43 5.28
C SER A 275 5.74 13.79 4.52
N LYS A 276 5.66 14.70 3.54
CA LYS A 276 6.83 15.15 2.77
C LYS A 276 7.80 15.95 3.63
N TYR A 277 7.30 16.77 4.56
CA TYR A 277 8.16 17.48 5.49
C TYR A 277 8.94 16.54 6.41
N LEU A 278 8.30 15.46 6.88
CA LEU A 278 9.00 14.41 7.63
C LEU A 278 10.11 13.75 6.79
N PHE A 279 9.90 13.54 5.49
CA PHE A 279 10.96 13.11 4.59
C PHE A 279 12.09 14.11 4.43
N CYS A 280 11.79 15.43 4.45
CA CYS A 280 12.83 16.46 4.48
C CYS A 280 13.67 16.37 5.76
N LEU A 281 13.02 16.25 6.92
CA LEU A 281 13.70 16.08 8.21
C LEU A 281 14.61 14.83 8.22
N ARG A 282 14.22 13.78 7.52
CA ARG A 282 14.98 12.52 7.37
C ARG A 282 15.99 12.55 6.21
N GLY A 283 16.18 13.69 5.55
CA GLY A 283 17.18 13.90 4.49
C GLY A 283 16.90 13.14 3.19
N VAL A 284 15.65 12.71 2.97
CA VAL A 284 15.23 11.98 1.75
C VAL A 284 14.75 12.94 0.69
N PHE A 285 13.85 13.87 1.04
CA PHE A 285 13.32 14.89 0.15
C PHE A 285 14.08 16.20 0.31
N LYS A 286 14.09 17.00 -0.77
CA LYS A 286 14.70 18.34 -0.80
C LYS A 286 13.72 19.43 -0.37
N ASN A 287 12.43 19.23 -0.67
CA ASN A 287 11.31 20.09 -0.33
C ASN A 287 10.04 19.28 -0.06
N TYR A 288 9.00 19.94 0.44
CA TYR A 288 7.70 19.31 0.74
C TYR A 288 6.57 19.82 -0.17
N ALA A 289 6.91 20.25 -1.39
CA ALA A 289 5.94 20.75 -2.36
C ALA A 289 4.85 19.72 -2.67
N VAL A 290 3.60 20.17 -2.70
CA VAL A 290 2.42 19.38 -3.06
C VAL A 290 1.70 20.05 -4.22
N ARG A 291 1.13 19.21 -5.11
CA ARG A 291 0.29 19.67 -6.22
C ARG A 291 -1.19 19.56 -5.93
N VAL A 292 -1.58 18.57 -5.11
CA VAL A 292 -2.97 18.38 -4.73
C VAL A 292 -3.40 19.51 -3.80
N LYS A 293 -4.59 20.06 -4.08
CA LYS A 293 -5.25 20.99 -3.16
C LYS A 293 -6.21 20.18 -2.29
N ASP A 294 -5.78 19.87 -1.10
CA ASP A 294 -6.59 19.19 -0.09
C ASP A 294 -7.12 20.18 0.96
N SER A 295 -7.87 19.65 1.92
CA SER A 295 -8.42 20.41 3.04
C SER A 295 -7.50 20.38 4.28
N ALA A 296 -6.26 19.92 4.12
CA ALA A 296 -5.31 19.87 5.22
C ALA A 296 -4.98 21.26 5.75
N ALA A 297 -4.65 21.34 7.03
CA ALA A 297 -4.20 22.58 7.63
C ALA A 297 -2.85 23.02 7.03
N PRO A 298 -2.60 24.32 6.91
CA PRO A 298 -1.30 24.82 6.44
C PRO A 298 -0.16 24.31 7.32
N LEU A 299 0.93 23.89 6.70
CA LEU A 299 2.14 23.49 7.40
C LEU A 299 2.95 24.74 7.81
N ASP A 300 2.44 25.47 8.79
CA ASP A 300 3.04 26.70 9.33
C ASP A 300 4.27 26.41 10.22
N ALA A 301 4.85 27.46 10.78
CA ALA A 301 6.03 27.36 11.66
C ALA A 301 5.77 26.49 12.91
N SER A 302 4.57 26.56 13.49
CA SER A 302 4.19 25.75 14.66
C SER A 302 4.05 24.28 14.29
N ALA A 303 3.42 23.98 13.17
CA ALA A 303 3.29 22.62 12.64
C ALA A 303 4.67 22.01 12.33
N LYS A 304 5.53 22.77 11.65
CA LYS A 304 6.91 22.35 11.35
C LYS A 304 7.70 22.08 12.63
N LYS A 305 7.54 22.92 13.66
CA LYS A 305 8.18 22.71 14.97
C LYS A 305 7.66 21.45 15.64
N SER A 306 6.35 21.23 15.68
CA SER A 306 5.74 20.02 16.26
C SER A 306 6.27 18.74 15.59
N LEU A 307 6.26 18.69 14.27
CA LEU A 307 6.80 17.55 13.51
C LEU A 307 8.29 17.32 13.77
N ARG A 308 9.08 18.39 13.88
CA ARG A 308 10.51 18.30 14.19
C ARG A 308 10.74 17.75 15.60
N ASP A 309 10.01 18.24 16.58
CA ASP A 309 10.11 17.79 17.97
C ASP A 309 9.74 16.31 18.09
N LEU A 310 8.64 15.88 17.47
CA LEU A 310 8.24 14.47 17.41
C LEU A 310 9.30 13.62 16.71
N ALA A 311 9.78 14.04 15.54
CA ALA A 311 10.79 13.31 14.79
C ALA A 311 12.10 13.18 15.57
N THR A 312 12.50 14.22 16.32
CA THR A 312 13.67 14.22 17.20
C THR A 312 13.46 13.23 18.38
N PHE A 313 12.29 13.23 18.97
CA PHE A 313 11.93 12.29 20.05
C PHE A 313 11.96 10.83 19.56
N VAL A 314 11.46 10.56 18.36
CA VAL A 314 11.39 9.23 17.76
C VAL A 314 12.72 8.81 17.10
N ASN A 315 13.64 9.74 16.88
CA ASN A 315 14.90 9.53 16.15
C ASN A 315 15.68 8.27 16.54
N PRO A 316 15.81 7.88 17.84
CA PRO A 316 16.53 6.67 18.23
C PRO A 316 15.92 5.36 17.72
N TYR A 317 14.67 5.39 17.29
CA TYR A 317 13.91 4.21 16.85
C TYR A 317 13.88 4.05 15.33
N PHE A 318 14.21 5.09 14.56
CA PHE A 318 14.30 5.00 13.10
C PHE A 318 15.38 3.99 12.68
N LYS A 319 15.05 3.14 11.72
CA LYS A 319 15.97 2.10 11.23
C LYS A 319 16.96 2.63 10.21
N CYS A 320 16.61 3.71 9.53
CA CYS A 320 17.52 4.42 8.63
C CYS A 320 17.23 5.92 8.62
N CYS A 321 18.15 6.70 8.06
CA CYS A 321 17.93 8.12 7.79
C CYS A 321 17.42 8.87 9.03
N ALA A 322 18.25 8.87 10.07
CA ALA A 322 18.01 9.63 11.29
C ALA A 322 17.82 11.11 10.99
N VAL A 323 16.99 11.79 11.80
CA VAL A 323 16.83 13.24 11.72
C VAL A 323 18.16 13.91 12.07
N ALA A 324 18.62 14.82 11.21
CA ALA A 324 19.82 15.58 11.50
C ALA A 324 19.64 16.45 12.76
N SER A 325 20.59 16.38 13.69
CA SER A 325 20.56 17.12 14.96
C SER A 325 20.61 18.65 14.80
N GLU A 326 21.03 19.13 13.61
CA GLU A 326 21.17 20.55 13.28
C GLU A 326 20.58 20.83 11.89
N LEU A 327 19.26 20.85 11.78
CA LEU A 327 18.63 21.54 10.67
C LEU A 327 18.49 23.02 11.10
N SER A 328 19.45 23.86 10.66
CA SER A 328 19.34 25.30 10.79
C SER A 328 18.02 25.78 10.17
N GLU A 329 17.36 26.75 10.81
CA GLU A 329 16.06 27.28 10.40
C GLU A 329 16.03 27.86 8.96
N GLY A 330 17.16 27.89 8.25
CA GLY A 330 17.32 28.38 6.89
C GLY A 330 17.49 27.31 5.79
N ALA A 331 17.41 26.02 6.12
CA ALA A 331 17.72 24.96 5.14
C ALA A 331 16.61 24.67 4.11
N PHE A 332 15.40 25.16 4.33
CA PHE A 332 14.27 24.98 3.41
C PHE A 332 13.69 26.36 3.09
N HIS A 333 13.90 26.84 1.86
CA HIS A 333 13.25 28.04 1.36
C HIS A 333 11.73 27.83 1.29
N ASP A 334 10.98 28.80 1.82
CA ASP A 334 9.53 28.91 1.74
C ASP A 334 9.01 29.03 0.30
#